data_55f3dbe8ab3b262a5fcea02a87c18ab6
#
_entry.id   55f3dbe8ab3b262a5fcea02a87c18ab6
#
_cell.length_a   1.000
_cell.length_b   1.000
_cell.length_c   1.000
_cell.angle_alpha   90.00
_cell.angle_beta   90.00
_cell.angle_gamma   90.00
#
_symmetry.space_group_name_H-M   'P 1'
#
loop_
_entity.id
_entity.type
_entity.pdbx_description
1 polymer ?
#
loop_
_entity_poly.entity_id
_entity_poly.type
_entity_poly.pdbx_seq_one_letter_code
_entity_poly.pdbx_strand_id
1 'polypeptide(L)'
;MKPNKFQIKNTFDWYLTNVLPVVEHRAIQNKYGYHGLYTHTNAVVFRGIDYALSIEKSPEIVALACALHDIARTNDTPDPEHGQRAIPLADRIISEVPYVLTRPERDSILYAVANHTTGMLAPDYISACMWDADRTRISWECGFDAKFFTTEYAKQVSKNSPEEYLQFMRQHLSHRALRIMGELNKQY
;
A
#
# COMPACT_ATOMS: atom_id res chain seq x y z
N MET A 1 9.15 17.29 5.24
CA MET A 1 10.01 16.80 6.36
C MET A 1 10.36 15.35 6.10
N LYS A 2 11.54 14.81 6.50
CA LYS A 2 11.78 13.35 6.36
C LYS A 2 10.92 12.61 7.40
N PRO A 3 10.20 11.53 7.03
CA PRO A 3 9.39 10.75 7.95
C PRO A 3 10.21 10.26 9.14
N ASN A 4 9.58 10.25 10.32
CA ASN A 4 10.23 9.77 11.54
C ASN A 4 10.29 8.23 11.51
N LYS A 5 11.50 7.67 11.55
CA LYS A 5 11.75 6.22 11.60
C LYS A 5 10.87 5.47 12.59
N PHE A 6 10.63 6.07 13.76
CA PHE A 6 9.83 5.46 14.81
C PHE A 6 8.35 5.36 14.43
N GLN A 7 7.82 6.37 13.75
CA GLN A 7 6.43 6.36 13.29
C GLN A 7 6.21 5.32 12.19
N ILE A 8 7.10 5.24 11.19
CA ILE A 8 7.01 4.22 10.13
C ILE A 8 6.96 2.82 10.75
N LYS A 9 7.93 2.52 11.65
CA LYS A 9 8.01 1.22 12.33
C LYS A 9 6.73 0.89 13.10
N ASN A 10 6.26 1.83 13.92
CA ASN A 10 5.08 1.59 14.77
C ASN A 10 3.82 1.38 13.95
N THR A 11 3.60 2.18 12.91
CA THR A 11 2.43 2.03 12.05
C THR A 11 2.50 0.72 11.24
N PHE A 12 3.67 0.33 10.76
CA PHE A 12 3.81 -0.94 10.04
C PHE A 12 3.61 -2.14 10.98
N ASP A 13 4.13 -2.11 12.22
CA ASP A 13 3.89 -3.14 13.23
C ASP A 13 2.40 -3.20 13.64
N TRP A 14 1.71 -2.04 13.72
CA TRP A 14 0.26 -1.98 13.90
C TRP A 14 -0.48 -2.67 12.76
N TYR A 15 -0.12 -2.37 11.51
CA TYR A 15 -0.68 -3.04 10.32
C TYR A 15 -0.51 -4.56 10.40
N LEU A 16 0.69 -5.05 10.70
CA LEU A 16 0.99 -6.48 10.81
C LEU A 16 0.19 -7.19 11.93
N THR A 17 -0.23 -6.43 12.93
CA THR A 17 -0.94 -6.98 14.08
C THR A 17 -2.46 -6.93 13.92
N ASN A 18 -2.97 -5.86 13.35
CA ASN A 18 -4.41 -5.55 13.37
C ASN A 18 -5.10 -5.67 12.01
N VAL A 19 -4.38 -5.45 10.91
CA VAL A 19 -4.95 -5.43 9.56
C VAL A 19 -4.60 -6.69 8.78
N LEU A 20 -3.32 -7.03 8.72
CA LEU A 20 -2.85 -8.16 7.91
C LEU A 20 -3.57 -9.48 8.22
N PRO A 21 -3.84 -9.88 9.48
CA PRO A 21 -4.55 -11.13 9.77
C PRO A 21 -5.98 -11.16 9.24
N VAL A 22 -6.68 -10.01 9.26
CA VAL A 22 -8.05 -9.89 8.72
C VAL A 22 -8.03 -9.98 7.20
N VAL A 23 -7.11 -9.24 6.56
CA VAL A 23 -6.90 -9.30 5.10
C VAL A 23 -6.53 -10.72 4.67
N GLU A 24 -5.58 -11.35 5.33
CA GLU A 24 -5.11 -12.71 5.04
C GLU A 24 -6.24 -13.76 5.11
N HIS A 25 -7.16 -13.58 6.05
CA HIS A 25 -8.31 -14.47 6.22
C HIS A 25 -9.41 -14.24 5.16
N ARG A 26 -9.56 -13.02 4.67
CA ARG A 26 -10.68 -12.60 3.82
C ARG A 26 -10.32 -12.45 2.35
N ALA A 27 -9.09 -12.02 2.03
CA ALA A 27 -8.68 -11.76 0.67
C ALA A 27 -8.70 -13.04 -0.18
N ILE A 28 -9.13 -12.90 -1.44
CA ILE A 28 -8.99 -13.95 -2.45
C ILE A 28 -7.69 -13.84 -3.24
N GLN A 29 -6.96 -12.76 -3.02
CA GLN A 29 -5.62 -12.51 -3.56
C GLN A 29 -4.65 -13.63 -3.20
N ASN A 30 -3.76 -13.98 -4.14
CA ASN A 30 -2.66 -14.91 -3.86
C ASN A 30 -1.74 -14.35 -2.77
N LYS A 31 -1.22 -15.25 -1.91
CA LYS A 31 -0.28 -14.84 -0.84
C LYS A 31 1.09 -14.45 -1.40
N TYR A 32 1.52 -15.11 -2.45
CA TYR A 32 2.82 -14.95 -3.11
C TYR A 32 2.61 -14.69 -4.61
N GLY A 33 3.67 -14.31 -5.29
CA GLY A 33 3.64 -13.95 -6.70
C GLY A 33 3.80 -12.45 -6.91
N TYR A 34 3.72 -12.01 -8.14
CA TYR A 34 3.97 -10.62 -8.53
C TYR A 34 3.05 -9.63 -7.80
N HIS A 35 1.75 -9.93 -7.72
CA HIS A 35 0.74 -9.16 -6.99
C HIS A 35 0.35 -9.82 -5.66
N GLY A 36 1.24 -10.62 -5.05
CA GLY A 36 0.94 -11.36 -3.83
C GLY A 36 0.81 -10.48 -2.59
N LEU A 37 -0.01 -10.93 -1.63
CA LEU A 37 -0.25 -10.23 -0.36
C LEU A 37 1.05 -9.98 0.41
N TYR A 38 1.92 -10.99 0.55
CA TYR A 38 3.17 -10.84 1.29
C TYR A 38 4.28 -10.17 0.49
N THR A 39 4.17 -10.17 -0.83
CA THR A 39 5.15 -9.55 -1.72
C THR A 39 4.78 -8.11 -2.03
N HIS A 40 3.89 -7.90 -2.96
CA HIS A 40 3.51 -6.60 -3.47
C HIS A 40 2.76 -5.76 -2.42
N THR A 41 1.68 -6.29 -1.84
CA THR A 41 0.81 -5.52 -0.95
C THR A 41 1.55 -5.01 0.29
N ASN A 42 2.39 -5.82 0.95
CA ASN A 42 3.19 -5.36 2.09
C ASN A 42 4.15 -4.23 1.70
N ALA A 43 4.74 -4.29 0.51
CA ALA A 43 5.61 -3.22 0.01
C ALA A 43 4.83 -1.94 -0.30
N VAL A 44 3.62 -2.07 -0.84
CA VAL A 44 2.71 -0.92 -1.07
C VAL A 44 2.29 -0.31 0.27
N VAL A 45 1.94 -1.11 1.27
CA VAL A 45 1.62 -0.64 2.62
C VAL A 45 2.79 0.15 3.23
N PHE A 46 4.00 -0.37 3.13
CA PHE A 46 5.17 0.34 3.66
C PHE A 46 5.36 1.71 2.97
N ARG A 47 5.30 1.74 1.64
CA ARG A 47 5.41 2.99 0.88
C ARG A 47 4.28 3.96 1.21
N GLY A 48 3.05 3.48 1.31
CA GLY A 48 1.89 4.29 1.66
C GLY A 48 2.04 4.97 3.03
N ILE A 49 2.54 4.24 4.04
CA ILE A 49 2.86 4.79 5.36
C ILE A 49 3.91 5.91 5.23
N ASP A 50 5.00 5.65 4.54
CA ASP A 50 6.08 6.62 4.32
C ASP A 50 5.55 7.89 3.62
N TYR A 51 4.72 7.74 2.59
CA TYR A 51 4.15 8.85 1.83
C TYR A 51 3.15 9.66 2.66
N ALA A 52 2.29 9.00 3.45
CA ALA A 52 1.36 9.69 4.35
C ALA A 52 2.10 10.53 5.39
N LEU A 53 3.14 9.98 6.00
CA LEU A 53 3.97 10.68 6.97
C LEU A 53 4.72 11.86 6.35
N SER A 54 5.15 11.75 5.09
CA SER A 54 5.85 12.83 4.38
C SER A 54 4.99 14.08 4.17
N ILE A 55 3.67 13.92 4.17
CA ILE A 55 2.67 15.00 4.03
C ILE A 55 1.86 15.24 5.32
N GLU A 56 2.33 14.69 6.45
CA GLU A 56 1.74 14.87 7.79
C GLU A 56 0.27 14.43 7.87
N LYS A 57 -0.07 13.29 7.23
CA LYS A 57 -1.40 12.67 7.26
C LYS A 57 -1.38 11.35 8.03
N SER A 58 -2.58 10.83 8.37
CA SER A 58 -2.74 9.56 9.09
C SER A 58 -2.18 8.39 8.29
N PRO A 59 -1.09 7.76 8.73
CA PRO A 59 -0.50 6.64 8.03
C PRO A 59 -1.30 5.34 8.20
N GLU A 60 -2.10 5.20 9.27
CA GLU A 60 -2.93 4.01 9.51
C GLU A 60 -4.05 3.90 8.48
N ILE A 61 -4.70 5.02 8.14
CA ILE A 61 -5.77 5.04 7.14
C ILE A 61 -5.21 4.70 5.76
N VAL A 62 -4.06 5.26 5.41
CA VAL A 62 -3.39 4.95 4.14
C VAL A 62 -2.90 3.51 4.11
N ALA A 63 -2.34 2.99 5.22
CA ALA A 63 -1.95 1.58 5.33
C ALA A 63 -3.12 0.63 5.09
N LEU A 64 -4.31 0.95 5.63
CA LEU A 64 -5.53 0.19 5.40
C LEU A 64 -5.95 0.23 3.92
N ALA A 65 -5.96 1.40 3.29
CA ALA A 65 -6.25 1.52 1.85
C ALA A 65 -5.28 0.69 1.00
N CYS A 66 -3.98 0.79 1.30
CA CYS A 66 -2.93 0.01 0.63
C CYS A 66 -3.12 -1.50 0.81
N ALA A 67 -3.52 -1.95 2.00
CA ALA A 67 -3.76 -3.36 2.28
C ALA A 67 -4.94 -3.94 1.49
N LEU A 68 -5.86 -3.09 1.06
CA LEU A 68 -7.11 -3.50 0.43
C LEU A 68 -7.10 -3.41 -1.11
N HIS A 69 -6.11 -2.75 -1.74
CA HIS A 69 -6.18 -2.43 -3.17
C HIS A 69 -6.29 -3.66 -4.07
N ASP A 70 -5.55 -4.71 -3.78
CA ASP A 70 -5.45 -5.92 -4.61
C ASP A 70 -6.19 -7.16 -4.05
N ILE A 71 -6.97 -7.04 -2.97
CA ILE A 71 -7.59 -8.17 -2.25
C ILE A 71 -8.51 -9.06 -3.12
N ALA A 72 -9.00 -8.55 -4.23
CA ALA A 72 -9.83 -9.28 -5.20
C ALA A 72 -9.06 -9.68 -6.47
N ARG A 73 -7.74 -9.54 -6.50
CA ARG A 73 -6.91 -9.92 -7.62
C ARG A 73 -6.51 -11.39 -7.54
N THR A 74 -6.85 -12.18 -8.55
CA THR A 74 -6.65 -13.65 -8.54
C THR A 74 -5.50 -14.13 -9.41
N ASN A 75 -4.89 -13.24 -10.20
CA ASN A 75 -3.79 -13.58 -11.11
C ASN A 75 -2.92 -12.35 -11.41
N ASP A 76 -1.79 -12.57 -12.08
CA ASP A 76 -0.83 -11.53 -12.45
C ASP A 76 -1.04 -10.96 -13.88
N THR A 77 -2.12 -11.35 -14.56
CA THR A 77 -2.47 -10.82 -15.87
C THR A 77 -3.17 -9.45 -15.75
N PRO A 78 -3.25 -8.65 -16.85
CA PRO A 78 -4.02 -7.42 -16.84
C PRO A 78 -5.48 -7.64 -16.41
N ASP A 79 -5.89 -6.93 -15.37
CA ASP A 79 -7.22 -7.03 -14.77
C ASP A 79 -7.68 -5.65 -14.26
N PRO A 80 -8.14 -4.77 -15.16
CA PRO A 80 -8.46 -3.38 -14.80
C PRO A 80 -9.64 -3.25 -13.84
N GLU A 81 -10.46 -4.29 -13.66
CA GLU A 81 -11.69 -4.24 -12.86
C GLU A 81 -11.51 -4.81 -11.44
N HIS A 82 -10.32 -5.33 -11.09
CA HIS A 82 -10.12 -5.96 -9.78
C HIS A 82 -10.37 -4.99 -8.61
N GLY A 83 -10.06 -3.70 -8.78
CA GLY A 83 -10.35 -2.68 -7.78
C GLY A 83 -11.84 -2.52 -7.51
N GLN A 84 -12.67 -2.48 -8.55
CA GLN A 84 -14.13 -2.42 -8.40
C GLN A 84 -14.68 -3.69 -7.75
N ARG A 85 -14.18 -4.87 -8.13
CA ARG A 85 -14.59 -6.14 -7.51
C ARG A 85 -14.17 -6.25 -6.05
N ALA A 86 -13.15 -5.52 -5.63
CA ALA A 86 -12.68 -5.53 -4.25
C ALA A 86 -13.64 -4.84 -3.27
N ILE A 87 -14.52 -3.94 -3.73
CA ILE A 87 -15.33 -3.06 -2.86
C ILE A 87 -16.15 -3.81 -1.79
N PRO A 88 -16.97 -4.83 -2.12
CA PRO A 88 -17.76 -5.51 -1.09
C PRO A 88 -16.88 -6.19 -0.03
N LEU A 89 -15.72 -6.70 -0.46
CA LEU A 89 -14.79 -7.37 0.42
C LEU A 89 -13.99 -6.36 1.27
N ALA A 90 -13.56 -5.25 0.68
CA ALA A 90 -12.89 -4.16 1.37
C ALA A 90 -13.77 -3.55 2.45
N ASP A 91 -15.03 -3.28 2.13
CA ASP A 91 -16.01 -2.73 3.06
C ASP A 91 -16.25 -3.63 4.29
N ARG A 92 -16.29 -4.94 4.06
CA ARG A 92 -16.37 -5.94 5.12
C ARG A 92 -15.10 -5.96 5.98
N ILE A 93 -13.92 -5.99 5.37
CA ILE A 93 -12.62 -5.99 6.09
C ILE A 93 -12.48 -4.74 6.96
N ILE A 94 -12.83 -3.57 6.43
CA ILE A 94 -12.83 -2.30 7.18
C ILE A 94 -13.67 -2.41 8.47
N SER A 95 -14.79 -3.12 8.42
CA SER A 95 -15.68 -3.29 9.58
C SER A 95 -15.13 -4.27 10.63
N GLU A 96 -14.17 -5.12 10.28
CA GLU A 96 -13.55 -6.12 11.15
C GLU A 96 -12.22 -5.66 11.76
N VAL A 97 -11.56 -4.66 11.14
CA VAL A 97 -10.30 -4.11 11.66
C VAL A 97 -10.58 -3.24 12.90
N PRO A 98 -9.79 -3.37 14.00
CA PRO A 98 -9.98 -2.58 15.21
C PRO A 98 -9.46 -1.14 15.03
N TYR A 99 -10.05 -0.40 14.12
CA TYR A 99 -9.74 1.00 13.84
C TYR A 99 -11.04 1.76 13.53
N VAL A 100 -11.27 2.86 14.22
CA VAL A 100 -12.49 3.66 14.06
C VAL A 100 -12.28 4.66 12.93
N LEU A 101 -13.02 4.47 11.84
CA LEU A 101 -13.05 5.40 10.71
C LEU A 101 -14.31 6.27 10.78
N THR A 102 -14.17 7.52 10.41
CA THR A 102 -15.32 8.35 10.04
C THR A 102 -15.91 7.87 8.70
N ARG A 103 -17.16 8.22 8.45
CA ARG A 103 -17.79 7.88 7.16
C ARG A 103 -17.02 8.44 5.95
N PRO A 104 -16.59 9.72 5.94
CA PRO A 104 -15.77 10.23 4.84
C PRO A 104 -14.46 9.44 4.61
N GLU A 105 -13.76 9.05 5.67
CA GLU A 105 -12.54 8.25 5.55
C GLU A 105 -12.80 6.88 4.94
N ARG A 106 -13.88 6.20 5.38
CA ARG A 106 -14.31 4.92 4.80
C ARG A 106 -14.64 5.08 3.31
N ASP A 107 -15.43 6.09 2.95
CA ASP A 107 -15.81 6.37 1.57
C ASP A 107 -14.57 6.65 0.71
N SER A 108 -13.59 7.43 1.22
CA SER A 108 -12.32 7.69 0.54
C SER A 108 -11.45 6.45 0.36
N ILE A 109 -11.38 5.55 1.35
CA ILE A 109 -10.67 4.26 1.21
C ILE A 109 -11.31 3.43 0.09
N LEU A 110 -12.63 3.27 0.12
CA LEU A 110 -13.35 2.49 -0.90
C LEU A 110 -13.17 3.11 -2.30
N TYR A 111 -13.23 4.43 -2.40
CA TYR A 111 -12.96 5.14 -3.65
C TYR A 111 -11.53 4.89 -4.15
N ALA A 112 -10.54 5.00 -3.26
CA ALA A 112 -9.15 4.75 -3.60
C ALA A 112 -8.94 3.33 -4.14
N VAL A 113 -9.49 2.31 -3.45
CA VAL A 113 -9.44 0.90 -3.87
C VAL A 113 -10.12 0.69 -5.22
N ALA A 114 -11.33 1.25 -5.41
CA ALA A 114 -12.11 1.08 -6.63
C ALA A 114 -11.39 1.60 -7.89
N ASN A 115 -10.65 2.71 -7.74
CA ASN A 115 -10.14 3.49 -8.87
C ASN A 115 -8.60 3.44 -9.05
N HIS A 116 -7.86 2.64 -8.27
CA HIS A 116 -6.40 2.66 -8.31
C HIS A 116 -5.81 2.26 -9.67
N THR A 117 -6.50 1.38 -10.43
CA THR A 117 -6.06 0.93 -11.74
C THR A 117 -6.25 1.96 -12.85
N THR A 118 -7.32 2.77 -12.77
CA THR A 118 -7.74 3.67 -13.85
C THR A 118 -7.68 5.14 -13.49
N GLY A 119 -7.63 5.48 -12.20
CA GLY A 119 -7.61 6.86 -11.72
C GLY A 119 -6.31 7.58 -12.11
N MET A 120 -6.43 8.81 -12.60
CA MET A 120 -5.28 9.64 -12.99
C MET A 120 -4.95 10.71 -11.95
N LEU A 121 -5.98 11.40 -11.44
CA LEU A 121 -5.85 12.45 -10.44
C LEU A 121 -6.52 12.00 -9.15
N ALA A 122 -5.78 11.93 -8.08
CA ALA A 122 -6.30 11.56 -6.78
C ALA A 122 -7.16 12.70 -6.19
N PRO A 123 -8.40 12.44 -5.74
CA PRO A 123 -9.28 13.48 -5.19
C PRO A 123 -8.92 13.87 -3.75
N ASP A 124 -8.19 13.01 -3.04
CA ASP A 124 -7.82 13.16 -1.65
C ASP A 124 -6.45 12.54 -1.35
N TYR A 125 -5.96 12.74 -0.11
CA TYR A 125 -4.63 12.27 0.29
C TYR A 125 -4.54 10.73 0.41
N ILE A 126 -5.64 10.05 0.70
CA ILE A 126 -5.68 8.58 0.83
C ILE A 126 -5.44 7.96 -0.55
N SER A 127 -6.22 8.40 -1.53
CA SER A 127 -6.05 8.02 -2.93
C SER A 127 -4.65 8.39 -3.44
N ALA A 128 -4.17 9.61 -3.14
CA ALA A 128 -2.85 10.08 -3.57
C ALA A 128 -1.74 9.17 -3.04
N CYS A 129 -1.67 8.94 -1.73
CA CYS A 129 -0.61 8.13 -1.14
C CYS A 129 -0.68 6.66 -1.57
N MET A 130 -1.88 6.08 -1.65
CA MET A 130 -2.05 4.69 -2.02
C MET A 130 -1.71 4.45 -3.49
N TRP A 131 -2.23 5.28 -4.42
CA TRP A 131 -1.93 5.14 -5.84
C TRP A 131 -0.46 5.39 -6.15
N ASP A 132 0.13 6.40 -5.53
CA ASP A 132 1.56 6.69 -5.67
C ASP A 132 2.42 5.51 -5.15
N ALA A 133 2.04 4.92 -4.01
CA ALA A 133 2.76 3.79 -3.41
C ALA A 133 2.73 2.53 -4.31
N ASP A 134 1.61 2.26 -4.95
CA ASP A 134 1.46 1.17 -5.91
C ASP A 134 2.28 1.43 -7.18
N ARG A 135 2.12 2.60 -7.79
CA ARG A 135 2.77 3.03 -9.04
C ARG A 135 4.29 3.16 -8.94
N THR A 136 4.83 3.34 -7.75
CA THR A 136 6.28 3.41 -7.53
C THR A 136 6.99 2.17 -8.06
N ARG A 137 6.44 0.96 -7.84
CA ARG A 137 7.00 -0.27 -8.40
C ARG A 137 6.95 -0.26 -9.92
N ILE A 138 5.83 0.15 -10.51
CA ILE A 138 5.66 0.23 -11.95
C ILE A 138 6.70 1.18 -12.56
N SER A 139 6.99 2.30 -11.87
CA SER A 139 8.00 3.25 -12.34
C SER A 139 9.41 2.66 -12.38
N TRP A 140 9.75 1.77 -11.45
CA TRP A 140 11.05 1.10 -11.43
C TRP A 140 11.21 0.03 -12.52
N GLU A 141 10.11 -0.58 -12.91
CA GLU A 141 10.10 -1.64 -13.94
C GLU A 141 9.92 -1.08 -15.36
N CYS A 142 9.07 -0.06 -15.51
CA CYS A 142 8.65 0.47 -16.83
C CYS A 142 9.19 1.87 -17.13
N GLY A 143 9.87 2.50 -16.18
CA GLY A 143 10.35 3.88 -16.26
C GLY A 143 9.43 4.90 -15.60
N PHE A 144 10.03 5.95 -15.05
CA PHE A 144 9.34 7.00 -14.32
C PHE A 144 8.63 7.97 -15.28
N ASP A 145 7.33 8.21 -15.03
CA ASP A 145 6.55 9.27 -15.66
C ASP A 145 5.79 10.06 -14.57
N ALA A 146 6.18 11.31 -14.37
CA ALA A 146 5.67 12.19 -13.31
C ALA A 146 4.14 12.39 -13.35
N LYS A 147 3.51 12.23 -14.53
CA LYS A 147 2.05 12.43 -14.67
C LYS A 147 1.22 11.41 -13.89
N PHE A 148 1.80 10.24 -13.56
CA PHE A 148 1.13 9.19 -12.81
C PHE A 148 1.21 9.37 -11.29
N PHE A 149 1.96 10.38 -10.80
CA PHE A 149 2.16 10.62 -9.39
C PHE A 149 1.54 11.93 -8.95
N THR A 150 0.90 11.90 -7.80
CA THR A 150 0.22 13.06 -7.20
C THR A 150 1.15 13.82 -6.26
N THR A 151 1.85 13.10 -5.36
CA THR A 151 2.67 13.74 -4.33
C THR A 151 4.10 14.00 -4.81
N GLU A 152 4.67 15.16 -4.44
CA GLU A 152 6.06 15.48 -4.80
C GLU A 152 7.06 14.53 -4.17
N TYR A 153 6.76 14.03 -2.97
CA TYR A 153 7.62 13.06 -2.30
C TYR A 153 7.69 11.74 -3.07
N ALA A 154 6.54 11.21 -3.51
CA ALA A 154 6.50 9.99 -4.32
C ALA A 154 7.23 10.17 -5.65
N LYS A 155 7.11 11.34 -6.30
CA LYS A 155 7.87 11.67 -7.52
C LYS A 155 9.39 11.61 -7.30
N GLN A 156 9.87 12.02 -6.13
CA GLN A 156 11.29 11.94 -5.77
C GLN A 156 11.72 10.50 -5.51
N VAL A 157 10.95 9.76 -4.69
CA VAL A 157 11.25 8.36 -4.33
C VAL A 157 11.24 7.46 -5.57
N SER A 158 10.27 7.64 -6.46
CA SER A 158 10.12 6.80 -7.67
C SER A 158 11.23 7.01 -8.72
N LYS A 159 12.07 8.03 -8.56
CA LYS A 159 13.29 8.24 -9.36
C LYS A 159 14.51 7.51 -8.80
N ASN A 160 14.48 7.11 -7.52
CA ASN A 160 15.57 6.40 -6.87
C ASN A 160 15.62 4.94 -7.36
N SER A 161 16.76 4.28 -7.14
CA SER A 161 16.85 2.86 -7.46
C SER A 161 16.01 2.02 -6.48
N PRO A 162 15.47 0.86 -6.91
CA PRO A 162 14.79 -0.08 -6.03
C PRO A 162 15.68 -0.50 -4.83
N GLU A 163 16.98 -0.65 -5.04
CA GLU A 163 17.95 -1.06 -4.02
C GLU A 163 18.09 -0.02 -2.91
N GLU A 164 18.15 1.27 -3.27
CA GLU A 164 18.20 2.36 -2.28
C GLU A 164 16.96 2.38 -1.42
N TYR A 165 15.78 2.16 -2.03
CA TYR A 165 14.53 2.11 -1.30
C TYR A 165 14.40 0.85 -0.42
N LEU A 166 14.87 -0.31 -0.89
CA LEU A 166 14.93 -1.54 -0.10
C LEU A 166 15.87 -1.38 1.12
N GLN A 167 16.99 -0.68 0.95
CA GLN A 167 17.86 -0.35 2.07
C GLN A 167 17.16 0.56 3.08
N PHE A 168 16.45 1.58 2.61
CA PHE A 168 15.63 2.45 3.45
C PHE A 168 14.57 1.65 4.23
N MET A 169 13.84 0.75 3.58
CA MET A 169 12.85 -0.13 4.24
C MET A 169 13.50 -0.95 5.37
N ARG A 170 14.62 -1.62 5.10
CA ARG A 170 15.33 -2.44 6.10
C ARG A 170 15.73 -1.66 7.34
N GLN A 171 16.09 -0.38 7.20
CA GLN A 171 16.46 0.49 8.30
C GLN A 171 15.25 0.95 9.15
N HIS A 172 14.03 0.86 8.60
CA HIS A 172 12.81 1.42 9.18
C HIS A 172 11.81 0.35 9.63
N LEU A 173 12.10 -0.93 9.48
CA LEU A 173 11.23 -2.02 9.86
C LEU A 173 11.68 -2.72 11.16
N SER A 174 10.74 -3.33 11.86
CA SER A 174 11.03 -4.21 13.00
C SER A 174 11.61 -5.54 12.53
N HIS A 175 12.25 -6.30 13.46
CA HIS A 175 12.71 -7.65 13.16
C HIS A 175 11.57 -8.61 12.74
N ARG A 176 10.35 -8.41 13.27
CA ARG A 176 9.16 -9.15 12.85
C ARG A 176 8.78 -8.81 11.41
N ALA A 177 8.72 -7.52 11.10
CA ALA A 177 8.43 -7.03 9.76
C ALA A 177 9.45 -7.54 8.75
N LEU A 178 10.75 -7.46 9.06
CA LEU A 178 11.82 -7.95 8.21
C LEU A 178 11.73 -9.46 7.94
N ARG A 179 11.27 -10.28 8.89
CA ARG A 179 11.04 -11.71 8.67
C ARG A 179 9.89 -11.95 7.67
N ILE A 180 8.78 -11.25 7.85
CA ILE A 180 7.62 -11.33 6.95
C ILE A 180 8.01 -10.84 5.55
N MET A 181 8.76 -9.73 5.47
CA MET A 181 9.28 -9.17 4.22
C MET A 181 10.52 -9.91 3.68
N GLY A 182 11.25 -10.66 4.50
CA GLY A 182 12.44 -11.43 4.12
C GLY A 182 12.12 -12.67 3.27
N GLU A 183 10.91 -13.16 3.32
CA GLU A 183 10.38 -14.11 2.35
C GLU A 183 10.30 -13.48 0.94
N LEU A 184 10.27 -12.15 0.84
CA LEU A 184 10.31 -11.38 -0.40
C LEU A 184 11.67 -11.44 -1.11
N ASN A 185 12.77 -11.49 -0.36
CA ASN A 185 14.13 -11.43 -0.91
C ASN A 185 14.59 -12.76 -1.54
N LYS A 186 13.81 -13.84 -1.43
CA LYS A 186 14.11 -15.13 -2.03
C LYS A 186 13.48 -15.34 -3.40
N GLN A 187 12.64 -14.38 -3.86
CA GLN A 187 11.85 -14.52 -5.09
C GLN A 187 12.17 -13.45 -6.17
N TYR A 188 13.21 -12.62 -5.96
CA TYR A 188 13.71 -11.66 -6.96
C TYR A 188 15.16 -11.95 -7.30
#